data_09276a4c49c1e3a8a33f43df961d5399
#
_entry.id   09276a4c49c1e3a8a33f43df961d5399
#
_cell.length_a   1.000
_cell.length_b   1.000
_cell.length_c   1.000
_cell.angle_alpha   90.00
_cell.angle_beta   90.00
_cell.angle_gamma   90.00
#
_symmetry.space_group_name_H-M   'P 1'
#
loop_
_entity.id
_entity.type
_entity.pdbx_description
1 polymer ?
#
loop_
_entity_poly.entity_id
_entity_poly.type
_entity_poly.pdbx_seq_one_letter_code
_entity_poly.pdbx_strand_id
1 'polypeptide(L)'
;RCAVHQQLSRDAARQQIVANLRGLAGDFGDDVWIERVQFRTQSPLDIEAMRLRQDLVGDLLREISTIAHDPARLQSLTDLLKPLSAKAGADLAPREDNSETVNLDDPQRLVFWLREAEELLLSHLAEETP
;
A
#
# COMPACT_ATOMS: atom_id res chain seq x y z
N ARG A 1 -3.89 -5.27 -19.86
CA ARG A 1 -3.65 -5.64 -18.46
C ARG A 1 -2.21 -5.25 -18.14
N CYS A 2 -2.01 -4.34 -17.22
CA CYS A 2 -0.66 -3.88 -16.89
C CYS A 2 -0.01 -4.89 -15.93
N ALA A 3 0.71 -5.86 -16.48
CA ALA A 3 1.47 -6.86 -15.73
C ALA A 3 2.50 -6.22 -14.76
N VAL A 4 2.91 -4.98 -15.04
CA VAL A 4 3.88 -4.24 -14.23
C VAL A 4 3.35 -3.91 -12.84
N HIS A 5 2.09 -3.48 -12.72
CA HIS A 5 1.50 -3.18 -11.39
C HIS A 5 1.46 -4.43 -10.51
N GLN A 6 1.02 -5.56 -11.06
CA GLN A 6 0.97 -6.84 -10.34
C GLN A 6 2.36 -7.34 -9.91
N GLN A 7 3.37 -7.15 -10.75
CA GLN A 7 4.74 -7.51 -10.40
C GLN A 7 5.31 -6.60 -9.30
N LEU A 8 4.99 -5.30 -9.33
CA LEU A 8 5.48 -4.32 -8.36
C LEU A 8 4.69 -4.32 -7.04
N SER A 9 3.58 -5.02 -6.95
CA SER A 9 2.89 -5.24 -5.67
C SER A 9 3.65 -6.21 -4.74
N ARG A 10 4.61 -6.97 -5.27
CA ARG A 10 5.45 -7.89 -4.49
C ARG A 10 6.75 -7.23 -4.06
N ASP A 11 7.03 -7.23 -2.76
CA ASP A 11 8.25 -6.64 -2.20
C ASP A 11 9.54 -7.22 -2.82
N ALA A 12 9.56 -8.51 -3.08
CA ALA A 12 10.70 -9.16 -3.73
C ALA A 12 10.99 -8.59 -5.13
N ALA A 13 9.95 -8.28 -5.93
CA ALA A 13 10.10 -7.69 -7.24
C ALA A 13 10.59 -6.23 -7.17
N ARG A 14 10.10 -5.47 -6.20
CA ARG A 14 10.58 -4.10 -5.93
C ARG A 14 12.05 -4.10 -5.57
N GLN A 15 12.46 -4.97 -4.63
CA GLN A 15 13.86 -5.11 -4.22
C GLN A 15 14.77 -5.49 -5.39
N GLN A 16 14.33 -6.42 -6.25
CA GLN A 16 15.08 -6.82 -7.43
C GLN A 16 15.29 -5.66 -8.41
N ILE A 17 14.25 -4.84 -8.64
CA ILE A 17 14.33 -3.68 -9.52
C ILE A 17 15.27 -2.62 -8.92
N VAL A 18 15.18 -2.35 -7.62
CA VAL A 18 16.09 -1.41 -6.94
C VAL A 18 17.53 -1.90 -7.05
N ALA A 19 17.79 -3.19 -6.82
CA ALA A 19 19.12 -3.77 -6.95
C ALA A 19 19.66 -3.64 -8.38
N ASN A 20 18.84 -3.90 -9.39
CA ASN A 20 19.21 -3.77 -10.80
C ASN A 20 19.53 -2.31 -11.17
N LEU A 21 18.70 -1.35 -10.70
CA LEU A 21 18.92 0.07 -10.95
C LEU A 21 20.21 0.57 -10.28
N ARG A 22 20.49 0.13 -9.04
CA ARG A 22 21.74 0.46 -8.36
C ARG A 22 22.96 -0.15 -9.06
N GLY A 23 22.84 -1.38 -9.58
CA GLY A 23 23.88 -2.01 -10.40
C GLY A 23 24.15 -1.23 -11.67
N LEU A 24 23.11 -0.84 -12.41
CA LEU A 24 23.24 -0.01 -13.60
C LEU A 24 23.86 1.37 -13.32
N ALA A 25 23.53 1.98 -12.17
CA ALA A 25 24.12 3.26 -11.80
C ALA A 25 25.64 3.16 -11.62
N GLY A 26 26.15 2.05 -11.06
CA GLY A 26 27.60 1.79 -10.95
C GLY A 26 28.31 1.67 -12.31
N ASP A 27 27.60 1.25 -13.36
CA ASP A 27 28.16 1.16 -14.73
C ASP A 27 28.39 2.56 -15.36
N PHE A 28 27.69 3.61 -14.85
CA PHE A 28 27.84 4.98 -15.35
C PHE A 28 29.01 5.75 -14.69
N GLY A 29 29.58 5.23 -13.61
CA GLY A 29 30.74 5.80 -12.92
C GLY A 29 30.61 5.72 -11.40
N ASP A 30 31.75 5.78 -10.73
CA ASP A 30 31.83 5.66 -9.27
C ASP A 30 31.17 6.85 -8.51
N ASP A 31 30.85 7.92 -9.22
CA ASP A 31 30.21 9.12 -8.68
C ASP A 31 28.67 9.09 -8.78
N VAL A 32 28.10 8.05 -9.40
CA VAL A 32 26.65 7.93 -9.59
C VAL A 32 26.04 7.03 -8.52
N TRP A 33 25.19 7.64 -7.70
CA TRP A 33 24.52 6.96 -6.59
C TRP A 33 23.01 7.13 -6.67
N ILE A 34 22.27 6.02 -6.56
CA ILE A 34 20.80 6.06 -6.42
C ILE A 34 20.44 5.98 -4.94
N GLU A 35 20.09 7.12 -4.36
CA GLU A 35 19.69 7.23 -2.96
C GLU A 35 18.32 6.60 -2.72
N ARG A 36 17.35 6.90 -3.60
CA ARG A 36 15.97 6.44 -3.43
C ARG A 36 15.31 6.09 -4.76
N VAL A 37 14.52 5.02 -4.73
CA VAL A 37 13.63 4.63 -5.84
C VAL A 37 12.19 4.67 -5.31
N GLN A 38 11.33 5.45 -5.97
CA GLN A 38 9.89 5.50 -5.65
C GLN A 38 9.11 4.83 -6.78
N PHE A 39 8.27 3.87 -6.42
CA PHE A 39 7.35 3.22 -7.34
C PHE A 39 5.99 3.92 -7.27
N ARG A 40 5.57 4.50 -8.38
CA ARG A 40 4.23 5.12 -8.53
C ARG A 40 3.45 4.32 -9.56
N THR A 41 2.77 3.29 -9.10
CA THR A 41 1.91 2.46 -9.95
C THR A 41 0.48 2.57 -9.47
N GLN A 42 -0.46 2.53 -10.39
CA GLN A 42 -1.89 2.48 -10.09
C GLN A 42 -2.45 1.16 -10.60
N SER A 43 -3.38 0.60 -9.85
CA SER A 43 -4.13 -0.59 -10.30
C SER A 43 -4.93 -0.23 -11.54
N PRO A 44 -4.92 -1.07 -12.60
CA PRO A 44 -5.78 -0.88 -13.76
C PRO A 44 -7.26 -1.23 -13.45
N LEU A 45 -7.57 -1.64 -12.23
CA LEU A 45 -8.92 -2.00 -11.82
C LEU A 45 -9.76 -0.75 -11.61
N ASP A 46 -10.95 -0.74 -12.17
CA ASP A 46 -11.95 0.28 -11.92
C ASP A 46 -12.61 0.03 -10.56
N ILE A 47 -12.09 0.68 -9.53
CA ILE A 47 -12.54 0.54 -8.14
C ILE A 47 -14.02 0.94 -8.03
N GLU A 48 -14.45 1.97 -8.74
CA GLU A 48 -15.86 2.43 -8.72
C GLU A 48 -16.79 1.38 -9.30
N ALA A 49 -16.42 0.76 -10.42
CA ALA A 49 -17.19 -0.35 -11.00
C ALA A 49 -17.22 -1.56 -10.05
N MET A 50 -16.12 -1.81 -9.32
CA MET A 50 -16.08 -2.92 -8.36
C MET A 50 -16.93 -2.66 -7.10
N ARG A 51 -17.08 -1.42 -6.66
CA ARG A 51 -17.98 -1.04 -5.55
C ARG A 51 -19.46 -1.26 -5.89
N LEU A 52 -19.81 -1.25 -7.17
CA LEU A 52 -21.18 -1.52 -7.63
C LEU A 52 -21.54 -3.01 -7.67
N ARG A 53 -20.58 -3.90 -7.47
CA ARG A 53 -20.82 -5.34 -7.44
C ARG A 53 -21.67 -5.72 -6.22
N GLN A 54 -22.56 -6.72 -6.42
CA GLN A 54 -23.40 -7.28 -5.37
C GLN A 54 -22.80 -8.58 -4.82
N ASP A 55 -21.53 -8.52 -4.43
CA ASP A 55 -20.80 -9.63 -3.84
C ASP A 55 -19.96 -9.14 -2.65
N LEU A 56 -19.29 -10.06 -1.97
CA LEU A 56 -18.46 -9.78 -0.81
C LEU A 56 -17.41 -8.69 -1.10
N VAL A 57 -16.86 -8.67 -2.31
CA VAL A 57 -15.85 -7.68 -2.71
C VAL A 57 -16.45 -6.28 -2.77
N GLY A 58 -17.61 -6.15 -3.43
CA GLY A 58 -18.33 -4.88 -3.49
C GLY A 58 -18.77 -4.39 -2.11
N ASP A 59 -19.25 -5.30 -1.24
CA ASP A 59 -19.63 -4.97 0.15
C ASP A 59 -18.43 -4.43 0.93
N LEU A 60 -17.29 -5.09 0.85
CA LEU A 60 -16.06 -4.70 1.54
C LEU A 60 -15.55 -3.35 1.07
N LEU A 61 -15.53 -3.10 -0.24
CA LEU A 61 -15.11 -1.82 -0.81
C LEU A 61 -16.04 -0.67 -0.39
N ARG A 62 -17.34 -0.92 -0.30
CA ARG A 62 -18.31 0.07 0.22
C ARG A 62 -18.08 0.36 1.70
N GLU A 63 -17.79 -0.66 2.50
CA GLU A 63 -17.51 -0.49 3.92
C GLU A 63 -16.21 0.28 4.15
N ILE A 64 -15.12 -0.03 3.44
CA ILE A 64 -13.87 0.73 3.48
C ILE A 64 -14.13 2.21 3.13
N SER A 65 -14.87 2.46 2.05
CA SER A 65 -15.24 3.82 1.66
C SER A 65 -16.06 4.53 2.73
N THR A 66 -17.01 3.84 3.35
CA THR A 66 -17.84 4.40 4.42
C THR A 66 -17.00 4.78 5.63
N ILE A 67 -16.09 3.91 6.05
CA ILE A 67 -15.16 4.19 7.18
C ILE A 67 -14.27 5.39 6.84
N ALA A 68 -13.74 5.46 5.63
CA ALA A 68 -12.84 6.54 5.22
C ALA A 68 -13.51 7.93 5.22
N HIS A 69 -14.83 8.01 5.08
CA HIS A 69 -15.60 9.26 5.02
C HIS A 69 -16.35 9.58 6.32
N ASP A 70 -16.37 8.68 7.30
CA ASP A 70 -17.04 8.88 8.58
C ASP A 70 -16.03 9.09 9.72
N PRO A 71 -15.91 10.31 10.26
CA PRO A 71 -14.95 10.61 11.34
C PRO A 71 -15.14 9.76 12.59
N ALA A 72 -16.37 9.39 12.93
CA ALA A 72 -16.66 8.58 14.12
C ALA A 72 -16.17 7.13 13.92
N ARG A 73 -16.36 6.59 12.73
CA ARG A 73 -15.86 5.25 12.37
C ARG A 73 -14.34 5.22 12.26
N LEU A 74 -13.72 6.28 11.72
CA LEU A 74 -12.24 6.41 11.70
C LEU A 74 -11.68 6.44 13.12
N GLN A 75 -12.33 7.19 14.04
CA GLN A 75 -11.91 7.22 15.43
C GLN A 75 -12.04 5.84 16.10
N SER A 76 -13.14 5.14 15.85
CA SER A 76 -13.35 3.77 16.36
C SER A 76 -12.28 2.82 15.85
N LEU A 77 -11.92 2.92 14.57
CA LEU A 77 -10.87 2.12 13.97
C LEU A 77 -9.49 2.45 14.57
N THR A 78 -9.18 3.73 14.77
CA THR A 78 -7.97 4.18 15.47
C THR A 78 -7.88 3.55 16.86
N ASP A 79 -8.96 3.57 17.62
CA ASP A 79 -8.99 2.99 18.97
C ASP A 79 -8.78 1.47 18.98
N LEU A 80 -9.30 0.77 17.98
CA LEU A 80 -9.06 -0.66 17.77
C LEU A 80 -7.61 -0.98 17.40
N LEU A 81 -6.94 -0.09 16.67
CA LEU A 81 -5.55 -0.27 16.20
C LEU A 81 -4.50 0.12 17.23
N LYS A 82 -4.86 0.92 18.27
CA LYS A 82 -3.93 1.31 19.34
C LYS A 82 -3.14 0.16 19.98
N PRO A 83 -3.76 -0.99 20.32
CA PRO A 83 -3.01 -2.12 20.88
C PRO A 83 -2.01 -2.71 19.91
N LEU A 84 -2.29 -2.65 18.60
CA LEU A 84 -1.37 -3.11 17.55
C LEU A 84 -0.19 -2.16 17.39
N SER A 85 -0.47 -0.84 17.37
CA SER A 85 0.56 0.21 17.33
C SER A 85 1.53 0.07 18.52
N ALA A 86 1.02 -0.17 19.72
CA ALA A 86 1.85 -0.36 20.90
C ALA A 86 2.72 -1.62 20.86
N LYS A 87 2.22 -2.73 20.27
CA LYS A 87 2.97 -3.99 20.13
C LYS A 87 3.98 -3.97 18.99
N ALA A 88 3.61 -3.34 17.88
CA ALA A 88 4.40 -3.29 16.66
C ALA A 88 5.33 -2.07 16.59
N GLY A 89 5.38 -1.25 17.64
CA GLY A 89 6.10 0.02 17.65
C GLY A 89 7.56 -0.04 17.22
N ALA A 90 8.27 -1.14 17.52
CA ALA A 90 9.64 -1.37 17.07
C ALA A 90 9.70 -1.86 15.61
N ASP A 91 8.72 -2.65 15.17
CA ASP A 91 8.65 -3.22 13.81
C ASP A 91 8.08 -2.23 12.80
N LEU A 92 7.26 -1.27 13.27
CA LEU A 92 6.70 -0.16 12.49
C LEU A 92 7.58 1.09 12.52
N ALA A 93 8.69 1.07 13.28
CA ALA A 93 9.65 2.15 13.27
C ALA A 93 10.21 2.39 11.86
N PRO A 94 10.50 3.65 11.49
CA PRO A 94 11.00 3.95 10.16
C PRO A 94 12.32 3.18 9.94
N ARG A 95 12.29 2.27 8.99
CA ARG A 95 13.52 1.71 8.44
C ARG A 95 14.12 2.77 7.54
N GLU A 96 15.43 2.88 7.52
CA GLU A 96 16.17 3.91 6.76
C GLU A 96 15.75 4.00 5.28
N ASP A 97 15.16 2.94 4.72
CA ASP A 97 14.69 2.87 3.32
C ASP A 97 13.23 3.29 3.10
N ASN A 98 12.42 3.48 4.14
CA ASN A 98 11.00 3.82 4.00
C ASN A 98 10.66 4.98 4.95
N SER A 99 10.66 6.19 4.41
CA SER A 99 10.43 7.43 5.17
C SER A 99 8.99 7.64 5.65
N GLU A 100 8.09 6.69 5.45
CA GLU A 100 6.72 6.76 5.94
C GLU A 100 6.58 5.89 7.18
N THR A 101 6.65 6.54 8.33
CA THR A 101 6.28 5.93 9.62
C THR A 101 4.81 5.54 9.55
N VAL A 102 4.50 4.28 9.80
CA VAL A 102 3.11 3.84 9.97
C VAL A 102 2.60 4.42 11.28
N ASN A 103 1.95 5.57 11.20
CA ASN A 103 1.29 6.20 12.33
C ASN A 103 -0.20 5.87 12.26
N LEU A 104 -0.63 4.90 13.04
CA LEU A 104 -2.03 4.46 13.13
C LEU A 104 -2.89 5.34 14.04
N ASP A 105 -2.27 6.29 14.75
CA ASP A 105 -2.97 7.19 15.69
C ASP A 105 -3.49 8.47 14.99
N ASP A 106 -3.05 8.73 13.74
CA ASP A 106 -3.47 9.88 12.96
C ASP A 106 -4.62 9.50 12.00
N PRO A 107 -5.85 10.04 12.18
CA PRO A 107 -7.00 9.72 11.31
C PRO A 107 -6.77 10.04 9.83
N GLN A 108 -6.00 11.08 9.50
CA GLN A 108 -5.71 11.43 8.11
C GLN A 108 -4.78 10.41 7.44
N ARG A 109 -3.80 9.93 8.19
CA ARG A 109 -2.92 8.85 7.72
C ARG A 109 -3.67 7.52 7.64
N LEU A 110 -4.63 7.30 8.53
CA LEU A 110 -5.47 6.10 8.48
C LEU A 110 -6.29 6.03 7.17
N VAL A 111 -6.81 7.15 6.68
CA VAL A 111 -7.49 7.21 5.38
C VAL A 111 -6.54 6.81 4.24
N PHE A 112 -5.30 7.26 4.29
CA PHE A 112 -4.28 6.84 3.32
C PHE A 112 -4.05 5.31 3.39
N TRP A 113 -3.85 4.75 4.58
CA TRP A 113 -3.65 3.32 4.76
C TRP A 113 -4.87 2.48 4.36
N LEU A 114 -6.08 2.99 4.53
CA LEU A 114 -7.30 2.33 4.05
C LEU A 114 -7.32 2.23 2.52
N ARG A 115 -6.85 3.25 1.81
CA ARG A 115 -6.74 3.23 0.35
C ARG A 115 -5.66 2.24 -0.12
N GLU A 116 -4.52 2.22 0.53
CA GLU A 116 -3.46 1.24 0.24
C GLU A 116 -3.95 -0.20 0.49
N ALA A 117 -4.70 -0.42 1.57
CA ALA A 117 -5.30 -1.71 1.87
C ALA A 117 -6.37 -2.10 0.83
N GLU A 118 -7.17 -1.15 0.34
CA GLU A 118 -8.14 -1.35 -0.74
C GLU A 118 -7.43 -1.82 -2.02
N GLU A 119 -6.35 -1.14 -2.43
CA GLU A 119 -5.57 -1.53 -3.61
C GLU A 119 -4.90 -2.89 -3.45
N LEU A 120 -4.34 -3.17 -2.28
CA LEU A 120 -3.71 -4.45 -1.97
C LEU A 120 -4.74 -5.60 -2.05
N LEU A 121 -5.90 -5.42 -1.44
CA LEU A 121 -7.00 -6.38 -1.47
C LEU A 121 -7.41 -6.69 -2.91
N LEU A 122 -7.62 -5.66 -3.73
CA LEU A 122 -8.01 -5.80 -5.12
C LEU A 122 -6.93 -6.50 -5.95
N SER A 123 -5.66 -6.25 -5.67
CA SER A 123 -4.56 -6.91 -6.37
C SER A 123 -4.56 -8.43 -6.10
N HIS A 124 -4.79 -8.83 -4.85
CA HIS A 124 -4.88 -10.25 -4.48
C HIS A 124 -6.11 -10.94 -5.08
N LEU A 125 -7.27 -10.28 -5.03
CA LEU A 125 -8.49 -10.84 -5.61
C LEU A 125 -8.44 -10.96 -7.14
N ALA A 126 -7.72 -10.06 -7.81
CA ALA A 126 -7.49 -10.15 -9.24
C ALA A 126 -6.54 -11.30 -9.63
N GLU A 127 -5.66 -11.72 -8.73
CA GLU A 127 -4.77 -12.88 -8.93
C GLU A 127 -5.50 -14.21 -8.78
N GLU A 128 -6.54 -14.27 -7.93
CA GLU A 128 -7.31 -15.51 -7.66
C GLU A 128 -8.40 -15.78 -8.70
N THR A 129 -8.69 -14.83 -9.58
CA THR A 129 -9.71 -15.04 -10.64
C THR A 129 -9.00 -15.59 -11.89
N PRO A 130 -9.20 -16.89 -12.22
CA PRO A 130 -8.57 -17.55 -13.37
C PRO A 130 -9.00 -16.97 -14.71
#